data_1b84657e5825dba29dedc2a541d36626
#
_entry.id   1b84657e5825dba29dedc2a541d36626
#
_cell.length_a   1.000
_cell.length_b   1.000
_cell.length_c   1.000
_cell.angle_alpha   90.00
_cell.angle_beta   90.00
_cell.angle_gamma   90.00
#
_symmetry.space_group_name_H-M   'P 1'
#
loop_
_entity.id
_entity.type
_entity.pdbx_description
1 polymer ?
#
loop_
_entity_poly.entity_id
_entity_poly.type
_entity_poly.pdbx_seq_one_letter_code
_entity_poly.pdbx_strand_id
1 'polypeptide(L)'
;MPANTSQRRQLALTTIVNIAALSISLFHPSASGQIQMLDQVVAIVDDDIILASELQERIEGVRATMESRGVEAPPDDVIVRETLDRLILDSIQLQLANRYGVRIPDQQLDEAMTRLARQNGLTLDQFRVAVEQAGQNYAAMREDLREDLAIQRVQQGNVMRNINISQQEIDNFLTTEEGEEMTQPEYRVIQALLTTSRGEAATEIAAKEAYVDSVLERIESGTAFEEAVGGIEPYAFTGGDLGWRKLGDIPSMFAAVVPDLSIGEVAKVRSTSGFHLVYLADALGGERLVRQTDVRHILIKPTEVLSDAAAEELAGSLVERVRGGEDFGALARQYSDDIGSAAEGGELGWTNPGQMVPEFEAAMASANEGEVTEPFRSEFGWHILEVKGRRDKDFSGDIQRNQVANYIREQKYQEELDAWLRKIREEAFVDIK
;
A
#
# COMPACT_ATOMS: atom_id res chain seq x y z
N MET A 1 32.01 18.76 -30.84
CA MET A 1 32.58 18.38 -29.52
C MET A 1 31.40 18.13 -28.61
N PRO A 2 31.09 16.89 -28.27
CA PRO A 2 29.94 16.58 -27.40
C PRO A 2 30.38 16.58 -25.94
N ALA A 3 29.63 17.29 -25.10
CA ALA A 3 29.77 17.30 -23.65
C ALA A 3 29.01 16.14 -23.01
N ASN A 4 29.70 15.46 -22.23
CA ASN A 4 29.61 14.28 -21.42
C ASN A 4 28.42 14.26 -20.45
N THR A 5 27.45 13.37 -20.70
CA THR A 5 26.31 13.03 -19.83
C THR A 5 26.62 11.79 -18.99
N SER A 6 27.58 11.87 -18.05
CA SER A 6 27.92 10.75 -17.16
C SER A 6 28.16 11.12 -15.69
N GLN A 7 27.53 12.17 -15.17
CA GLN A 7 27.74 12.61 -13.77
C GLN A 7 26.49 12.66 -12.88
N ARG A 8 25.47 11.85 -13.12
CA ARG A 8 24.30 11.81 -12.22
C ARG A 8 23.96 10.43 -11.64
N ARG A 9 24.93 9.50 -11.58
CA ARG A 9 24.72 8.17 -10.96
C ARG A 9 25.77 7.74 -9.94
N GLN A 10 26.50 8.70 -9.32
CA GLN A 10 27.53 8.38 -8.30
C GLN A 10 27.43 9.21 -7.02
N LEU A 11 26.25 9.45 -6.51
CA LEU A 11 26.06 10.18 -5.24
C LEU A 11 25.18 9.42 -4.22
N ALA A 12 25.26 8.09 -4.22
CA ALA A 12 24.56 7.28 -3.23
C ALA A 12 25.40 6.15 -2.61
N LEU A 13 26.73 6.19 -2.72
CA LEU A 13 27.59 5.08 -2.25
C LEU A 13 28.89 5.53 -1.58
N THR A 14 28.90 6.64 -0.86
CA THR A 14 30.11 7.11 -0.17
C THR A 14 29.81 7.61 1.25
N THR A 15 29.27 6.74 2.08
CA THR A 15 29.25 7.04 3.53
C THR A 15 29.25 5.75 4.35
N ILE A 16 30.21 4.90 4.17
CA ILE A 16 30.68 3.92 5.17
C ILE A 16 31.97 3.34 4.61
N VAL A 17 33.13 3.94 4.87
CA VAL A 17 34.42 3.33 5.14
C VAL A 17 35.40 4.45 5.44
N ASN A 18 35.63 4.76 6.71
CA ASN A 18 36.88 5.34 7.17
C ASN A 18 37.56 4.32 8.09
N ILE A 19 38.43 3.51 7.49
CA ILE A 19 39.35 2.62 8.20
C ILE A 19 40.56 3.43 8.60
N ALA A 20 40.69 3.69 9.89
CA ALA A 20 41.93 4.20 10.46
C ALA A 20 42.94 3.03 10.60
N ALA A 21 44.03 3.10 9.88
CA ALA A 21 45.17 2.21 10.03
C ALA A 21 45.83 2.45 11.43
N LEU A 22 45.84 1.43 12.27
CA LEU A 22 46.55 1.47 13.55
C LEU A 22 47.72 0.48 13.55
N SER A 23 48.90 1.02 13.82
CA SER A 23 50.20 0.39 13.87
C SER A 23 50.30 -0.71 14.95
N ILE A 24 50.78 -1.88 14.55
CA ILE A 24 51.05 -3.01 15.45
C ILE A 24 52.29 -2.72 16.30
N SER A 25 52.09 -2.53 17.61
CA SER A 25 53.16 -2.58 18.60
C SER A 25 53.05 -3.88 19.39
N LEU A 26 54.07 -4.74 19.27
CA LEU A 26 54.21 -5.97 20.02
C LEU A 26 54.40 -5.67 21.52
N PHE A 27 53.37 -5.93 22.33
CA PHE A 27 53.51 -5.99 23.78
C PHE A 27 53.20 -7.40 24.28
N HIS A 28 54.09 -7.90 25.10
CA HIS A 28 54.02 -9.22 25.79
C HIS A 28 52.86 -9.21 26.81
N PRO A 29 52.10 -10.30 26.94
CA PRO A 29 51.01 -10.32 27.93
C PRO A 29 51.60 -10.62 29.32
N SER A 30 51.64 -9.62 30.18
CA SER A 30 51.61 -9.87 31.62
C SER A 30 50.20 -10.34 31.95
N ALA A 31 50.08 -11.54 32.51
CA ALA A 31 48.82 -12.06 33.02
C ALA A 31 48.38 -11.24 34.26
N SER A 32 47.78 -10.08 33.98
CA SER A 32 46.96 -9.37 34.97
C SER A 32 45.60 -10.05 34.93
N GLY A 33 45.21 -10.68 36.03
CA GLY A 33 43.84 -11.13 36.20
C GLY A 33 42.93 -9.91 35.95
N GLN A 34 42.20 -9.92 34.85
CA GLN A 34 41.14 -8.94 34.60
C GLN A 34 40.13 -9.15 35.72
N ILE A 35 40.07 -8.21 36.64
CA ILE A 35 38.92 -8.03 37.52
C ILE A 35 37.81 -7.64 36.52
N GLN A 36 36.98 -8.60 36.16
CA GLN A 36 35.77 -8.35 35.38
C GLN A 36 34.89 -7.48 36.29
N MET A 37 34.88 -6.17 36.08
CA MET A 37 33.94 -5.30 36.77
C MET A 37 32.55 -5.83 36.50
N LEU A 38 31.82 -6.20 37.53
CA LEU A 38 30.40 -6.53 37.45
C LEU A 38 29.72 -5.29 36.88
N ASP A 39 28.88 -5.52 35.85
CA ASP A 39 28.14 -4.45 35.24
C ASP A 39 27.21 -3.78 36.26
N GLN A 40 27.09 -2.47 36.19
CA GLN A 40 26.34 -1.71 37.17
C GLN A 40 24.86 -1.66 36.79
N VAL A 41 23.96 -1.95 37.73
CA VAL A 41 22.53 -1.75 37.58
C VAL A 41 22.24 -0.26 37.63
N VAL A 42 21.61 0.29 36.59
CA VAL A 42 21.16 1.70 36.50
C VAL A 42 19.68 1.87 36.79
N ALA A 43 18.88 0.85 36.55
CA ALA A 43 17.48 0.84 36.96
C ALA A 43 16.98 -0.59 37.24
N ILE A 44 16.00 -0.71 38.15
CA ILE A 44 15.20 -1.91 38.38
C ILE A 44 13.80 -1.59 37.90
N VAL A 45 13.24 -2.47 37.07
CA VAL A 45 11.93 -2.28 36.42
C VAL A 45 11.09 -3.54 36.63
N ASP A 46 10.16 -3.52 37.59
CA ASP A 46 9.40 -4.70 38.03
C ASP A 46 10.35 -5.89 38.34
N ASP A 47 10.29 -6.94 37.50
CA ASP A 47 11.09 -8.17 37.64
C ASP A 47 12.39 -8.15 36.83
N ASP A 48 12.76 -7.02 36.22
CA ASP A 48 13.89 -6.88 35.28
C ASP A 48 14.86 -5.79 35.74
N ILE A 49 16.08 -5.78 35.17
CA ILE A 49 17.13 -4.80 35.48
C ILE A 49 17.69 -4.21 34.19
N ILE A 50 18.00 -2.93 34.21
CA ILE A 50 18.74 -2.25 33.13
C ILE A 50 20.19 -2.05 33.60
N LEU A 51 21.13 -2.47 32.74
CA LEU A 51 22.54 -2.38 33.02
C LEU A 51 23.16 -1.12 32.41
N ALA A 52 24.27 -0.66 33.03
CA ALA A 52 25.01 0.50 32.53
C ALA A 52 25.59 0.27 31.13
N SER A 53 26.03 -0.96 30.83
CA SER A 53 26.49 -1.34 29.49
C SER A 53 25.37 -1.22 28.43
N GLU A 54 24.16 -1.68 28.75
CA GLU A 54 22.99 -1.59 27.86
C GLU A 54 22.60 -0.13 27.57
N LEU A 55 22.55 0.69 28.63
CA LEU A 55 22.32 2.13 28.51
C LEU A 55 23.39 2.81 27.64
N GLN A 56 24.65 2.48 27.82
CA GLN A 56 25.76 3.04 27.07
C GLN A 56 25.68 2.66 25.59
N GLU A 57 25.44 1.38 25.28
CA GLU A 57 25.28 0.89 23.90
C GLU A 57 24.12 1.60 23.19
N ARG A 58 22.97 1.76 23.88
CA ARG A 58 21.82 2.46 23.32
C ARG A 58 22.12 3.95 23.06
N ILE A 59 22.83 4.63 23.97
CA ILE A 59 23.27 6.03 23.80
C ILE A 59 24.19 6.18 22.58
N GLU A 60 25.15 5.26 22.41
CA GLU A 60 26.05 5.27 21.25
C GLU A 60 25.28 5.10 19.95
N GLY A 61 24.30 4.19 19.90
CA GLY A 61 23.40 4.01 18.76
C GLY A 61 22.57 5.26 18.44
N VAL A 62 22.03 5.94 19.46
CA VAL A 62 21.29 7.20 19.31
C VAL A 62 22.21 8.29 18.72
N ARG A 63 23.41 8.46 19.26
CA ARG A 63 24.38 9.45 18.74
C ARG A 63 24.78 9.16 17.31
N ALA A 64 25.12 7.91 16.96
CA ALA A 64 25.46 7.52 15.61
C ALA A 64 24.32 7.81 14.61
N THR A 65 23.08 7.58 15.05
CA THR A 65 21.88 7.89 14.23
C THR A 65 21.71 9.40 14.01
N MET A 66 21.90 10.22 15.05
CA MET A 66 21.82 11.67 14.93
C MET A 66 22.92 12.22 14.00
N GLU A 67 24.15 11.74 14.16
CA GLU A 67 25.30 12.12 13.34
C GLU A 67 25.05 11.77 11.85
N SER A 68 24.56 10.56 11.58
CA SER A 68 24.27 10.12 10.21
C SER A 68 23.20 10.97 9.52
N ARG A 69 22.27 11.55 10.29
CA ARG A 69 21.21 12.44 9.83
C ARG A 69 21.59 13.92 9.82
N GLY A 70 22.81 14.26 10.29
CA GLY A 70 23.24 15.64 10.40
C GLY A 70 22.44 16.47 11.45
N VAL A 71 21.85 15.79 12.43
CA VAL A 71 21.09 16.43 13.52
C VAL A 71 22.04 16.69 14.68
N GLU A 72 22.05 17.93 15.20
CA GLU A 72 22.83 18.27 16.38
C GLU A 72 22.30 17.52 17.61
N ALA A 73 23.22 16.86 18.30
CA ALA A 73 22.88 16.09 19.50
C ALA A 73 22.52 17.04 20.67
N PRO A 74 21.46 16.78 21.44
CA PRO A 74 21.16 17.52 22.66
C PRO A 74 22.24 17.29 23.73
N PRO A 75 22.21 18.06 24.83
CA PRO A 75 23.14 17.83 25.95
C PRO A 75 23.13 16.39 26.44
N ASP A 76 24.30 15.91 26.90
CA ASP A 76 24.48 14.52 27.27
C ASP A 76 23.52 14.04 28.36
N ASP A 77 23.24 14.89 29.37
CA ASP A 77 22.28 14.57 30.43
C ASP A 77 20.85 14.37 29.91
N VAL A 78 20.49 15.06 28.84
CA VAL A 78 19.18 14.86 28.14
C VAL A 78 19.18 13.53 27.41
N ILE A 79 20.24 13.22 26.65
CA ILE A 79 20.34 11.94 25.93
C ILE A 79 20.27 10.77 26.91
N VAL A 80 21.03 10.82 27.99
CA VAL A 80 21.08 9.76 29.01
C VAL A 80 19.68 9.55 29.59
N ARG A 81 19.02 10.63 30.04
CA ARG A 81 17.69 10.54 30.63
C ARG A 81 16.64 9.97 29.67
N GLU A 82 16.55 10.53 28.48
CA GLU A 82 15.57 10.09 27.47
C GLU A 82 15.81 8.64 27.02
N THR A 83 17.10 8.25 26.91
CA THR A 83 17.46 6.86 26.56
C THR A 83 17.10 5.90 27.69
N LEU A 84 17.36 6.28 28.95
CA LEU A 84 17.00 5.45 30.12
C LEU A 84 15.47 5.32 30.24
N ASP A 85 14.73 6.42 30.10
CA ASP A 85 13.26 6.39 30.13
C ASP A 85 12.69 5.49 29.02
N ARG A 86 13.32 5.49 27.84
CA ARG A 86 12.95 4.58 26.74
C ARG A 86 13.21 3.13 27.07
N LEU A 87 14.41 2.78 27.60
CA LEU A 87 14.74 1.42 28.03
C LEU A 87 13.78 0.91 29.11
N ILE A 88 13.41 1.76 30.05
CA ILE A 88 12.41 1.43 31.08
C ILE A 88 11.07 1.06 30.45
N LEU A 89 10.59 1.88 29.50
CA LEU A 89 9.33 1.59 28.79
C LEU A 89 9.41 0.32 27.93
N ASP A 90 10.54 0.09 27.26
CA ASP A 90 10.75 -1.12 26.45
C ASP A 90 10.74 -2.36 27.34
N SER A 91 11.44 -2.35 28.52
CA SER A 91 11.41 -3.45 29.50
C SER A 91 10.00 -3.73 30.01
N ILE A 92 9.21 -2.69 30.40
CA ILE A 92 7.82 -2.87 30.83
C ILE A 92 6.99 -3.55 29.74
N GLN A 93 7.13 -3.10 28.49
CA GLN A 93 6.37 -3.63 27.35
C GLN A 93 6.76 -5.08 27.01
N LEU A 94 8.04 -5.43 27.10
CA LEU A 94 8.53 -6.80 26.91
C LEU A 94 8.02 -7.74 28.02
N GLN A 95 8.00 -7.28 29.28
CA GLN A 95 7.39 -8.04 30.37
C GLN A 95 5.90 -8.26 30.15
N LEU A 96 5.17 -7.25 29.63
CA LEU A 96 3.77 -7.40 29.22
C LEU A 96 3.62 -8.38 28.04
N ALA A 97 4.53 -8.34 27.05
CA ALA A 97 4.55 -9.30 25.96
C ALA A 97 4.66 -10.74 26.45
N ASN A 98 5.60 -10.98 27.36
CA ASN A 98 5.79 -12.27 28.00
C ASN A 98 4.56 -12.71 28.80
N ARG A 99 3.97 -11.82 29.59
CA ARG A 99 2.77 -12.07 30.41
C ARG A 99 1.54 -12.42 29.55
N TYR A 100 1.39 -11.78 28.39
CA TYR A 100 0.31 -12.05 27.44
C TYR A 100 0.61 -13.20 26.48
N GLY A 101 1.79 -13.84 26.58
CA GLY A 101 2.18 -14.95 25.72
C GLY A 101 2.42 -14.53 24.26
N VAL A 102 2.75 -13.26 24.03
CA VAL A 102 3.13 -12.75 22.69
C VAL A 102 4.42 -13.44 22.23
N ARG A 103 4.38 -14.07 21.09
CA ARG A 103 5.53 -14.71 20.46
C ARG A 103 5.67 -14.26 19.03
N ILE A 104 6.90 -14.03 18.60
CA ILE A 104 7.25 -13.71 17.23
C ILE A 104 7.90 -14.95 16.60
N PRO A 105 7.19 -15.67 15.71
CA PRO A 105 7.76 -16.84 15.03
C PRO A 105 8.94 -16.44 14.13
N ASP A 106 9.88 -17.36 13.94
CA ASP A 106 11.07 -17.12 13.10
C ASP A 106 10.70 -16.75 11.66
N GLN A 107 9.65 -17.33 11.10
CA GLN A 107 9.17 -16.96 9.78
C GLN A 107 8.79 -15.46 9.69
N GLN A 108 8.06 -14.95 10.67
CA GLN A 108 7.67 -13.53 10.70
C GLN A 108 8.88 -12.62 10.86
N LEU A 109 9.86 -13.04 11.68
CA LEU A 109 11.12 -12.32 11.85
C LEU A 109 11.94 -12.30 10.56
N ASP A 110 12.02 -13.44 9.84
CA ASP A 110 12.72 -13.53 8.55
C ASP A 110 12.08 -12.64 7.48
N GLU A 111 10.75 -12.55 7.47
CA GLU A 111 10.02 -11.62 6.60
C GLU A 111 10.34 -10.16 6.95
N ALA A 112 10.43 -9.81 8.24
CA ALA A 112 10.78 -8.46 8.69
C ALA A 112 12.23 -8.11 8.33
N MET A 113 13.18 -9.03 8.55
CA MET A 113 14.57 -8.87 8.13
C MET A 113 14.69 -8.73 6.60
N THR A 114 13.90 -9.49 5.85
CA THR A 114 13.86 -9.37 4.38
C THR A 114 13.32 -8.01 3.92
N ARG A 115 12.30 -7.49 4.58
CA ARG A 115 11.81 -6.12 4.29
C ARG A 115 12.88 -5.06 4.57
N LEU A 116 13.58 -5.18 5.71
CA LEU A 116 14.67 -4.27 6.08
C LEU A 116 15.81 -4.32 5.05
N ALA A 117 16.20 -5.51 4.59
CA ALA A 117 17.19 -5.69 3.55
C ALA A 117 16.77 -5.00 2.24
N ARG A 118 15.52 -5.20 1.81
CA ARG A 118 14.96 -4.58 0.58
C ARG A 118 14.92 -3.06 0.65
N GLN A 119 14.61 -2.48 1.81
CA GLN A 119 14.64 -1.03 2.01
C GLN A 119 16.05 -0.45 1.80
N ASN A 120 17.09 -1.27 2.04
CA ASN A 120 18.48 -0.93 1.77
C ASN A 120 18.95 -1.36 0.36
N GLY A 121 18.05 -1.84 -0.51
CA GLY A 121 18.37 -2.30 -1.87
C GLY A 121 19.15 -3.61 -1.92
N LEU A 122 19.11 -4.43 -0.86
CA LEU A 122 19.88 -5.65 -0.68
C LEU A 122 18.99 -6.89 -0.61
N THR A 123 19.55 -8.06 -0.94
CA THR A 123 18.97 -9.35 -0.53
C THR A 123 19.28 -9.59 0.95
N LEU A 124 18.56 -10.52 1.60
CA LEU A 124 18.78 -10.85 3.00
C LEU A 124 20.24 -11.31 3.27
N ASP A 125 20.80 -12.14 2.38
CA ASP A 125 22.20 -12.61 2.50
C ASP A 125 23.21 -11.47 2.34
N GLN A 126 22.99 -10.56 1.38
CA GLN A 126 23.83 -9.39 1.21
C GLN A 126 23.75 -8.45 2.42
N PHE A 127 22.56 -8.28 2.98
CA PHE A 127 22.32 -7.46 4.17
C PHE A 127 23.07 -8.03 5.38
N ARG A 128 22.98 -9.35 5.63
CA ARG A 128 23.76 -10.01 6.69
C ARG A 128 25.25 -9.72 6.55
N VAL A 129 25.81 -9.94 5.36
CA VAL A 129 27.23 -9.69 5.10
C VAL A 129 27.60 -8.23 5.33
N ALA A 130 26.77 -7.28 4.91
CA ALA A 130 26.99 -5.86 5.11
C ALA A 130 26.99 -5.46 6.60
N VAL A 131 26.08 -5.99 7.41
CA VAL A 131 26.01 -5.80 8.86
C VAL A 131 27.27 -6.32 9.55
N GLU A 132 27.69 -7.55 9.21
CA GLU A 132 28.89 -8.17 9.77
C GLU A 132 30.18 -7.43 9.35
N GLN A 133 30.27 -6.94 8.11
CA GLN A 133 31.38 -6.13 7.63
C GLN A 133 31.45 -4.74 8.28
N ALA A 134 30.29 -4.19 8.69
CA ALA A 134 30.23 -2.98 9.50
C ALA A 134 30.63 -3.19 10.97
N GLY A 135 30.99 -4.43 11.36
CA GLY A 135 31.38 -4.78 12.73
C GLY A 135 30.20 -4.99 13.67
N GLN A 136 28.97 -5.06 13.14
CA GLN A 136 27.77 -5.30 13.95
C GLN A 136 27.45 -6.81 14.02
N ASN A 137 26.76 -7.20 15.09
CA ASN A 137 26.31 -8.58 15.26
C ASN A 137 24.93 -8.79 14.67
N TYR A 138 24.87 -9.51 13.54
CA TYR A 138 23.60 -9.81 12.86
C TYR A 138 22.61 -10.58 13.76
N ALA A 139 23.08 -11.50 14.63
CA ALA A 139 22.21 -12.25 15.52
C ALA A 139 21.60 -11.34 16.61
N ALA A 140 22.38 -10.41 17.17
CA ALA A 140 21.86 -9.41 18.10
C ALA A 140 20.81 -8.51 17.43
N MET A 141 21.13 -7.93 16.27
CA MET A 141 20.17 -7.13 15.50
C MET A 141 18.86 -7.89 15.21
N ARG A 142 18.94 -9.20 14.97
CA ARG A 142 17.77 -10.06 14.77
C ARG A 142 16.92 -10.18 16.03
N GLU A 143 17.55 -10.33 17.20
CA GLU A 143 16.83 -10.37 18.48
C GLU A 143 16.22 -9.01 18.83
N ASP A 144 16.94 -7.91 18.63
CA ASP A 144 16.41 -6.55 18.81
C ASP A 144 15.14 -6.35 17.97
N LEU A 145 15.17 -6.77 16.68
CA LEU A 145 13.99 -6.70 15.84
C LEU A 145 12.84 -7.60 16.36
N ARG A 146 13.14 -8.75 16.95
CA ARG A 146 12.12 -9.62 17.58
C ARG A 146 11.45 -8.93 18.75
N GLU A 147 12.22 -8.24 19.59
CA GLU A 147 11.72 -7.46 20.72
C GLU A 147 10.87 -6.29 20.25
N ASP A 148 11.32 -5.54 19.24
CA ASP A 148 10.55 -4.45 18.64
C ASP A 148 9.19 -4.94 18.10
N LEU A 149 9.18 -6.08 17.40
CA LEU A 149 7.95 -6.68 16.90
C LEU A 149 7.02 -7.15 18.03
N ALA A 150 7.58 -7.65 19.14
CA ALA A 150 6.81 -8.03 20.32
C ALA A 150 6.17 -6.81 20.99
N ILE A 151 6.95 -5.72 21.15
CA ILE A 151 6.47 -4.43 21.66
C ILE A 151 5.33 -3.89 20.78
N GLN A 152 5.54 -3.82 19.46
CA GLN A 152 4.50 -3.36 18.52
C GLN A 152 3.21 -4.18 18.64
N ARG A 153 3.32 -5.50 18.79
CA ARG A 153 2.13 -6.37 18.94
C ARG A 153 1.39 -6.12 20.25
N VAL A 154 2.10 -5.86 21.34
CA VAL A 154 1.51 -5.49 22.64
C VAL A 154 0.81 -4.13 22.53
N GLN A 155 1.48 -3.14 21.96
CA GLN A 155 0.90 -1.82 21.70
C GLN A 155 -0.38 -1.93 20.88
N GLN A 156 -0.31 -2.57 19.71
CA GLN A 156 -1.48 -2.78 18.86
C GLN A 156 -2.63 -3.45 19.62
N GLY A 157 -2.34 -4.56 20.32
CA GLY A 157 -3.34 -5.31 21.04
C GLY A 157 -4.03 -4.54 22.17
N ASN A 158 -3.34 -3.59 22.82
CA ASN A 158 -3.90 -2.80 23.92
C ASN A 158 -4.53 -1.49 23.45
N VAL A 159 -3.92 -0.80 22.49
CA VAL A 159 -4.37 0.51 22.03
C VAL A 159 -5.56 0.37 21.08
N MET A 160 -5.47 -0.50 20.05
CA MET A 160 -6.53 -0.62 19.05
C MET A 160 -7.89 -1.03 19.60
N ARG A 161 -7.92 -1.76 20.73
CA ARG A 161 -9.18 -2.15 21.38
C ARG A 161 -9.96 -0.98 21.96
N ASN A 162 -9.29 0.12 22.28
CA ASN A 162 -9.90 1.31 22.88
C ASN A 162 -10.33 2.33 21.82
N ILE A 163 -9.86 2.16 20.55
CA ILE A 163 -10.18 3.08 19.47
C ILE A 163 -11.53 2.70 18.87
N ASN A 164 -12.51 3.57 19.07
CA ASN A 164 -13.79 3.51 18.40
C ASN A 164 -13.99 4.78 17.56
N ILE A 165 -14.40 4.59 16.31
CA ILE A 165 -14.67 5.68 15.37
C ILE A 165 -16.14 5.58 14.97
N SER A 166 -16.91 6.58 15.36
CA SER A 166 -18.32 6.65 15.01
C SER A 166 -18.53 7.25 13.62
N GLN A 167 -19.65 6.93 12.99
CA GLN A 167 -20.03 7.55 11.72
C GLN A 167 -20.16 9.08 11.86
N GLN A 168 -20.63 9.55 13.01
CA GLN A 168 -20.77 10.98 13.29
C GLN A 168 -19.41 11.71 13.29
N GLU A 169 -18.34 11.06 13.81
CA GLU A 169 -16.99 11.64 13.77
C GLU A 169 -16.48 11.75 12.33
N ILE A 170 -16.73 10.72 11.52
CA ILE A 170 -16.35 10.74 10.10
C ILE A 170 -17.11 11.86 9.38
N ASP A 171 -18.43 11.95 9.59
CA ASP A 171 -19.25 12.98 8.96
C ASP A 171 -18.82 14.41 9.39
N ASN A 172 -18.54 14.59 10.68
CA ASN A 172 -18.03 15.87 11.17
C ASN A 172 -16.67 16.24 10.57
N PHE A 173 -15.74 15.28 10.47
CA PHE A 173 -14.43 15.53 9.90
C PHE A 173 -14.51 15.87 8.40
N LEU A 174 -15.36 15.18 7.66
CA LEU A 174 -15.58 15.46 6.22
C LEU A 174 -16.04 16.89 5.95
N THR A 175 -16.65 17.57 6.95
CA THR A 175 -17.08 18.98 6.82
C THR A 175 -16.04 20.00 7.30
N THR A 176 -14.88 19.56 7.75
CA THR A 176 -13.77 20.43 8.10
C THR A 176 -12.96 20.79 6.85
N GLU A 177 -12.23 21.91 6.89
CA GLU A 177 -11.31 22.31 5.81
C GLU A 177 -10.27 21.20 5.52
N GLU A 178 -9.74 20.56 6.56
CA GLU A 178 -8.79 19.45 6.45
C GLU A 178 -9.44 18.22 5.79
N GLY A 179 -10.66 17.88 6.18
CA GLY A 179 -11.42 16.77 5.61
C GLY A 179 -11.78 17.00 4.15
N GLU A 180 -12.24 18.22 3.82
CA GLU A 180 -12.49 18.62 2.44
C GLU A 180 -11.21 18.57 1.60
N GLU A 181 -10.10 19.09 2.13
CA GLU A 181 -8.81 19.07 1.43
C GLU A 181 -8.28 17.65 1.23
N MET A 182 -8.42 16.77 2.23
CA MET A 182 -7.96 15.37 2.15
C MET A 182 -8.77 14.54 1.15
N THR A 183 -10.05 14.86 0.97
CA THR A 183 -10.95 14.09 0.12
C THR A 183 -11.14 14.70 -1.27
N GLN A 184 -10.48 15.84 -1.56
CA GLN A 184 -10.48 16.42 -2.91
C GLN A 184 -9.92 15.42 -3.92
N PRO A 185 -10.53 15.32 -5.11
CA PRO A 185 -9.98 14.51 -6.19
C PRO A 185 -8.58 14.99 -6.60
N GLU A 186 -7.68 14.05 -6.83
CA GLU A 186 -6.38 14.28 -7.44
C GLU A 186 -6.34 13.61 -8.81
N TYR A 187 -5.77 14.30 -9.78
CA TYR A 187 -5.71 13.88 -11.17
C TYR A 187 -4.25 13.78 -11.59
N ARG A 188 -3.90 12.68 -12.25
CA ARG A 188 -2.63 12.55 -12.94
C ARG A 188 -2.82 12.91 -14.40
N VAL A 189 -2.32 14.08 -14.76
CA VAL A 189 -2.52 14.67 -16.08
C VAL A 189 -1.20 14.67 -16.85
N ILE A 190 -1.24 14.15 -18.07
CA ILE A 190 -0.12 14.25 -19.02
C ILE A 190 -0.56 15.19 -20.13
N GLN A 191 0.26 16.19 -20.45
CA GLN A 191 -0.03 17.11 -21.53
C GLN A 191 0.95 17.00 -22.69
N ALA A 192 0.47 17.19 -23.89
CA ALA A 192 1.27 17.40 -25.08
C ALA A 192 0.83 18.69 -25.77
N LEU A 193 1.77 19.62 -25.99
CA LEU A 193 1.55 20.93 -26.60
C LEU A 193 2.17 20.97 -27.99
N LEU A 194 1.36 21.23 -28.99
CA LEU A 194 1.80 21.68 -30.31
C LEU A 194 1.77 23.20 -30.38
N THR A 195 2.96 23.81 -30.36
CA THR A 195 3.09 25.26 -30.26
C THR A 195 2.68 25.98 -31.54
N THR A 196 2.05 27.16 -31.36
CA THR A 196 1.81 28.11 -32.45
C THR A 196 2.52 29.42 -32.13
N SER A 197 3.05 30.08 -33.17
CA SER A 197 3.80 31.33 -33.01
C SER A 197 2.90 32.55 -33.26
N ARG A 198 3.21 33.66 -32.57
CA ARG A 198 2.49 34.91 -32.80
C ARG A 198 2.80 35.42 -34.22
N GLY A 199 1.77 35.58 -35.06
CA GLY A 199 1.89 36.02 -36.46
C GLY A 199 2.08 34.85 -37.46
N GLU A 200 1.97 33.61 -37.01
CA GLU A 200 1.95 32.42 -37.87
C GLU A 200 0.77 32.50 -38.85
N ALA A 201 0.96 32.03 -40.11
CA ALA A 201 -0.05 32.08 -41.13
C ALA A 201 -1.28 31.23 -40.72
N ALA A 202 -2.48 31.73 -41.02
CA ALA A 202 -3.72 31.01 -40.67
C ALA A 202 -3.80 29.62 -41.33
N THR A 203 -3.19 29.42 -42.49
CA THR A 203 -3.07 28.13 -43.17
C THR A 203 -2.20 27.15 -42.41
N GLU A 204 -1.12 27.60 -41.79
CA GLU A 204 -0.21 26.78 -40.96
C GLU A 204 -0.88 26.40 -39.66
N ILE A 205 -1.55 27.35 -39.00
CA ILE A 205 -2.33 27.06 -37.80
C ILE A 205 -3.42 26.03 -38.08
N ALA A 206 -4.13 26.11 -39.24
CA ALA A 206 -5.12 25.13 -39.63
C ALA A 206 -4.51 23.76 -39.92
N ALA A 207 -3.30 23.71 -40.51
CA ALA A 207 -2.58 22.46 -40.74
C ALA A 207 -2.17 21.78 -39.42
N LYS A 208 -1.68 22.55 -38.44
CA LYS A 208 -1.36 22.08 -37.09
C LYS A 208 -2.60 21.56 -36.35
N GLU A 209 -3.74 22.26 -36.48
CA GLU A 209 -5.01 21.84 -35.90
C GLU A 209 -5.47 20.51 -36.49
N ALA A 210 -5.45 20.36 -37.81
CA ALA A 210 -5.79 19.11 -38.48
C ALA A 210 -4.85 17.95 -38.08
N TYR A 211 -3.55 18.24 -37.85
CA TYR A 211 -2.62 17.25 -37.35
C TYR A 211 -2.97 16.82 -35.94
N VAL A 212 -3.28 17.75 -35.02
CA VAL A 212 -3.71 17.44 -33.65
C VAL A 212 -4.97 16.59 -33.66
N ASP A 213 -5.96 16.90 -34.57
CA ASP A 213 -7.19 16.12 -34.71
C ASP A 213 -6.86 14.70 -35.17
N SER A 214 -5.94 14.52 -36.11
CA SER A 214 -5.51 13.19 -36.56
C SER A 214 -4.80 12.38 -35.45
N VAL A 215 -4.04 13.05 -34.58
CA VAL A 215 -3.43 12.39 -33.41
C VAL A 215 -4.49 11.98 -32.40
N LEU A 216 -5.48 12.83 -32.15
CA LEU A 216 -6.61 12.53 -31.27
C LEU A 216 -7.40 11.30 -31.78
N GLU A 217 -7.74 11.25 -33.08
CA GLU A 217 -8.40 10.10 -33.68
C GLU A 217 -7.60 8.79 -33.52
N ARG A 218 -6.27 8.86 -33.62
CA ARG A 218 -5.41 7.68 -33.39
C ARG A 218 -5.47 7.20 -31.95
N ILE A 219 -5.48 8.12 -30.98
CA ILE A 219 -5.62 7.78 -29.56
C ILE A 219 -6.98 7.16 -29.29
N GLU A 220 -8.06 7.77 -29.78
CA GLU A 220 -9.43 7.26 -29.68
C GLU A 220 -9.60 5.88 -30.32
N SER A 221 -8.82 5.58 -31.37
CA SER A 221 -8.78 4.25 -32.02
C SER A 221 -7.90 3.22 -31.29
N GLY A 222 -7.27 3.60 -30.15
CA GLY A 222 -6.54 2.68 -29.27
C GLY A 222 -5.01 2.78 -29.35
N THR A 223 -4.44 3.77 -30.04
CA THR A 223 -3.00 4.03 -29.97
C THR A 223 -2.64 4.63 -28.62
N ALA A 224 -1.58 4.15 -27.95
CA ALA A 224 -1.13 4.70 -26.68
C ALA A 224 -0.78 6.19 -26.82
N PHE A 225 -1.11 6.99 -25.79
CA PHE A 225 -0.91 8.45 -25.81
C PHE A 225 0.54 8.82 -26.12
N GLU A 226 1.51 8.22 -25.42
CA GLU A 226 2.95 8.50 -25.57
C GLU A 226 3.43 8.17 -26.98
N GLU A 227 2.93 7.09 -27.58
CA GLU A 227 3.25 6.70 -28.95
C GLU A 227 2.63 7.69 -29.96
N ALA A 228 1.40 8.10 -29.74
CA ALA A 228 0.69 9.01 -30.63
C ALA A 228 1.35 10.40 -30.68
N VAL A 229 1.84 10.91 -29.55
CA VAL A 229 2.46 12.24 -29.44
C VAL A 229 3.97 12.21 -29.58
N GLY A 230 4.62 11.04 -29.57
CA GLY A 230 6.08 10.87 -29.62
C GLY A 230 6.71 11.15 -30.99
N GLY A 231 5.91 11.36 -32.04
CA GLY A 231 6.39 11.70 -33.37
C GLY A 231 7.03 13.10 -33.44
N ILE A 232 7.97 13.26 -34.36
CA ILE A 232 8.64 14.56 -34.62
C ILE A 232 8.27 15.15 -35.97
N GLU A 233 7.62 14.40 -36.85
CA GLU A 233 7.17 14.85 -38.17
C GLU A 233 5.68 14.57 -38.36
N PRO A 234 4.94 15.48 -39.01
CA PRO A 234 5.40 16.79 -39.53
C PRO A 234 5.57 17.84 -38.43
N TYR A 235 5.08 17.60 -37.23
CA TYR A 235 5.16 18.50 -36.08
C TYR A 235 5.50 17.73 -34.80
N ALA A 236 6.28 18.32 -33.92
CA ALA A 236 6.65 17.75 -32.63
C ALA A 236 5.82 18.36 -31.50
N PHE A 237 5.35 17.50 -30.60
CA PHE A 237 4.77 17.92 -29.34
C PHE A 237 5.83 18.17 -28.29
N THR A 238 5.55 19.11 -27.39
CA THR A 238 6.33 19.37 -26.16
C THR A 238 5.38 19.25 -24.98
N GLY A 239 5.92 18.89 -23.80
CA GLY A 239 5.09 18.73 -22.60
C GLY A 239 5.58 17.56 -21.74
N GLY A 240 4.69 16.92 -21.03
CA GLY A 240 5.00 15.79 -20.18
C GLY A 240 3.98 15.58 -19.05
N ASP A 241 4.32 14.67 -18.15
CA ASP A 241 3.53 14.33 -16.98
C ASP A 241 3.60 15.49 -15.95
N LEU A 242 2.45 16.03 -15.57
CA LEU A 242 2.32 17.05 -14.54
C LEU A 242 2.34 16.44 -13.13
N GLY A 243 2.32 15.11 -13.02
CA GLY A 243 2.19 14.38 -11.76
C GLY A 243 0.78 14.47 -11.20
N TRP A 244 0.62 13.98 -9.97
CA TRP A 244 -0.64 14.07 -9.23
C TRP A 244 -0.91 15.51 -8.79
N ARG A 245 -2.10 16.02 -9.09
CA ARG A 245 -2.53 17.39 -8.81
C ARG A 245 -3.98 17.42 -8.38
N LYS A 246 -4.30 18.23 -7.35
CA LYS A 246 -5.67 18.66 -7.08
C LYS A 246 -6.16 19.58 -8.18
N LEU A 247 -7.46 19.67 -8.36
CA LEU A 247 -8.04 20.48 -9.44
C LEU A 247 -7.57 21.94 -9.43
N GLY A 248 -7.42 22.51 -8.24
CA GLY A 248 -6.92 23.88 -8.05
C GLY A 248 -5.46 24.12 -8.45
N ASP A 249 -4.64 23.05 -8.48
CA ASP A 249 -3.21 23.07 -8.85
C ASP A 249 -2.97 22.77 -10.34
N ILE A 250 -4.03 22.43 -11.07
CA ILE A 250 -3.99 22.21 -12.52
C ILE A 250 -4.18 23.57 -13.21
N PRO A 251 -3.47 23.87 -14.33
CA PRO A 251 -3.72 25.07 -15.11
C PRO A 251 -5.20 25.24 -15.43
N SER A 252 -5.78 26.42 -15.22
CA SER A 252 -7.22 26.66 -15.26
C SER A 252 -7.89 26.20 -16.58
N MET A 253 -7.15 26.27 -17.69
CA MET A 253 -7.64 25.77 -18.99
C MET A 253 -7.80 24.25 -19.04
N PHE A 254 -7.04 23.51 -18.26
CA PHE A 254 -7.13 22.05 -18.14
C PHE A 254 -8.14 21.67 -17.05
N ALA A 255 -8.16 22.42 -15.94
CA ALA A 255 -9.11 22.22 -14.85
C ALA A 255 -10.58 22.28 -15.31
N ALA A 256 -10.85 22.98 -16.42
CA ALA A 256 -12.19 23.07 -17.01
C ALA A 256 -12.63 21.78 -17.74
N VAL A 257 -11.70 20.91 -18.12
CA VAL A 257 -12.01 19.70 -18.92
C VAL A 257 -11.65 18.40 -18.19
N VAL A 258 -10.64 18.42 -17.31
CA VAL A 258 -10.12 17.22 -16.63
C VAL A 258 -11.19 16.47 -15.84
N PRO A 259 -12.11 17.12 -15.07
CA PRO A 259 -13.13 16.40 -14.31
C PRO A 259 -14.14 15.61 -15.17
N ASP A 260 -14.32 15.99 -16.42
CA ASP A 260 -15.26 15.35 -17.35
C ASP A 260 -14.63 14.19 -18.14
N LEU A 261 -13.30 14.00 -18.00
CA LEU A 261 -12.57 12.94 -18.68
C LEU A 261 -12.64 11.63 -17.88
N SER A 262 -12.81 10.53 -18.59
CA SER A 262 -12.55 9.18 -18.06
C SER A 262 -11.04 8.90 -18.05
N ILE A 263 -10.59 8.01 -17.17
CA ILE A 263 -9.18 7.56 -17.16
C ILE A 263 -8.86 6.94 -18.53
N GLY A 264 -7.78 7.41 -19.15
CA GLY A 264 -7.36 7.01 -20.50
C GLY A 264 -7.92 7.91 -21.62
N GLU A 265 -8.74 8.90 -21.31
CA GLU A 265 -9.35 9.81 -22.29
C GLU A 265 -8.51 11.07 -22.48
N VAL A 266 -8.66 11.71 -23.64
CA VAL A 266 -7.89 12.91 -24.04
C VAL A 266 -8.85 14.03 -24.45
N ALA A 267 -8.59 15.23 -23.94
CA ALA A 267 -9.25 16.46 -24.42
C ALA A 267 -8.29 17.32 -25.24
N LYS A 268 -8.81 17.90 -26.34
CA LYS A 268 -8.13 18.97 -27.08
C LYS A 268 -8.49 20.34 -26.47
N VAL A 269 -7.46 21.08 -26.02
CA VAL A 269 -7.61 22.43 -25.45
C VAL A 269 -6.79 23.42 -26.27
N ARG A 270 -7.34 24.58 -26.59
CA ARG A 270 -6.63 25.64 -27.29
C ARG A 270 -6.23 26.75 -26.34
N SER A 271 -4.97 27.20 -26.44
CA SER A 271 -4.45 28.36 -25.71
C SER A 271 -3.76 29.35 -26.65
N THR A 272 -3.24 30.44 -26.08
CA THR A 272 -2.38 31.39 -26.81
C THR A 272 -1.03 30.78 -27.20
N SER A 273 -0.62 29.68 -26.57
CA SER A 273 0.64 28.97 -26.84
C SER A 273 0.49 27.92 -27.95
N GLY A 274 -0.74 27.50 -28.26
CA GLY A 274 -1.00 26.47 -29.28
C GLY A 274 -2.14 25.53 -28.90
N PHE A 275 -2.04 24.30 -29.42
CA PHE A 275 -2.98 23.22 -29.19
C PHE A 275 -2.42 22.26 -28.16
N HIS A 276 -3.21 21.97 -27.13
CA HIS A 276 -2.87 21.01 -26.08
C HIS A 276 -3.73 19.76 -26.25
N LEU A 277 -3.09 18.60 -26.13
CA LEU A 277 -3.76 17.34 -25.82
C LEU A 277 -3.56 17.07 -24.34
N VAL A 278 -4.66 16.97 -23.60
CA VAL A 278 -4.70 16.78 -22.15
C VAL A 278 -5.23 15.38 -21.88
N TYR A 279 -4.36 14.52 -21.43
CA TYR A 279 -4.63 13.10 -21.18
C TYR A 279 -4.79 12.86 -19.68
N LEU A 280 -5.92 12.28 -19.27
CA LEU A 280 -6.13 11.81 -17.90
C LEU A 280 -5.54 10.42 -17.75
N ALA A 281 -4.33 10.35 -17.21
CA ALA A 281 -3.61 9.09 -17.02
C ALA A 281 -4.19 8.28 -15.85
N ASP A 282 -4.63 8.97 -14.77
CA ASP A 282 -5.22 8.33 -13.59
C ASP A 282 -5.96 9.38 -12.75
N ALA A 283 -6.83 8.94 -11.83
CA ALA A 283 -7.55 9.82 -10.90
C ALA A 283 -7.70 9.12 -9.54
N LEU A 284 -7.44 9.87 -8.47
CA LEU A 284 -7.67 9.46 -7.07
C LEU A 284 -8.80 10.32 -6.49
N GLY A 285 -9.74 9.69 -5.77
CA GLY A 285 -10.94 10.38 -5.33
C GLY A 285 -11.88 10.68 -6.51
N GLY A 286 -12.88 11.53 -6.30
CA GLY A 286 -13.90 11.80 -7.30
C GLY A 286 -14.91 10.67 -7.44
N GLU A 287 -15.77 10.76 -8.45
CA GLU A 287 -16.80 9.75 -8.73
C GLU A 287 -16.14 8.43 -9.16
N ARG A 288 -16.40 7.36 -8.39
CA ARG A 288 -15.87 6.04 -8.69
C ARG A 288 -17.01 5.05 -8.92
N LEU A 289 -17.46 5.02 -10.16
CA LEU A 289 -18.45 4.06 -10.60
C LEU A 289 -17.81 2.68 -10.76
N VAL A 290 -18.36 1.69 -10.04
CA VAL A 290 -17.99 0.30 -10.17
C VAL A 290 -19.18 -0.45 -10.73
N ARG A 291 -18.98 -1.12 -11.87
CA ARG A 291 -20.02 -1.96 -12.45
C ARG A 291 -20.23 -3.20 -11.62
N GLN A 292 -21.35 -3.27 -10.91
CA GLN A 292 -21.77 -4.44 -10.16
C GLN A 292 -22.67 -5.32 -11.03
N THR A 293 -22.58 -6.65 -10.79
CA THR A 293 -23.45 -7.65 -11.42
C THR A 293 -24.24 -8.37 -10.32
N ASP A 294 -25.55 -8.39 -10.42
CA ASP A 294 -26.43 -9.21 -9.58
C ASP A 294 -26.54 -10.60 -10.19
N VAL A 295 -26.13 -11.61 -9.45
CA VAL A 295 -25.96 -12.97 -9.99
C VAL A 295 -26.44 -14.03 -8.99
N ARG A 296 -26.97 -15.11 -9.52
CA ARG A 296 -27.22 -16.36 -8.79
C ARG A 296 -26.58 -17.53 -9.50
N HIS A 297 -26.23 -18.58 -8.77
CA HIS A 297 -25.53 -19.72 -9.33
C HIS A 297 -25.96 -21.06 -8.71
N ILE A 298 -25.60 -22.16 -9.40
CA ILE A 298 -25.65 -23.53 -8.90
C ILE A 298 -24.25 -24.11 -9.07
N LEU A 299 -23.71 -24.70 -8.02
CA LEU A 299 -22.42 -25.38 -8.01
C LEU A 299 -22.66 -26.89 -7.90
N ILE A 300 -22.06 -27.67 -8.78
CA ILE A 300 -22.04 -29.12 -8.73
C ILE A 300 -20.59 -29.57 -8.52
N LYS A 301 -20.30 -30.16 -7.36
CA LYS A 301 -18.95 -30.64 -7.02
C LYS A 301 -18.77 -32.09 -7.46
N PRO A 302 -17.75 -32.40 -8.25
CA PRO A 302 -17.33 -33.80 -8.45
C PRO A 302 -16.96 -34.44 -7.11
N THR A 303 -17.33 -35.69 -6.94
CA THR A 303 -17.05 -36.48 -5.73
C THR A 303 -16.59 -37.90 -6.11
N GLU A 304 -16.29 -38.74 -5.13
CA GLU A 304 -15.95 -40.16 -5.39
C GLU A 304 -17.09 -40.93 -6.09
N VAL A 305 -18.34 -40.51 -5.92
CA VAL A 305 -19.52 -41.13 -6.52
C VAL A 305 -20.10 -40.37 -7.71
N LEU A 306 -19.75 -39.11 -7.86
CA LEU A 306 -20.16 -38.26 -9.00
C LEU A 306 -18.88 -37.84 -9.75
N SER A 307 -18.61 -38.53 -10.88
CA SER A 307 -17.44 -38.21 -11.71
C SER A 307 -17.55 -36.76 -12.27
N ASP A 308 -16.40 -36.18 -12.69
CA ASP A 308 -16.35 -34.86 -13.28
C ASP A 308 -17.30 -34.75 -14.51
N ALA A 309 -17.27 -35.74 -15.40
CA ALA A 309 -18.17 -35.80 -16.55
C ALA A 309 -19.66 -35.90 -16.17
N ALA A 310 -19.97 -36.65 -15.11
CA ALA A 310 -21.36 -36.76 -14.65
C ALA A 310 -21.84 -35.46 -13.96
N ALA A 311 -20.92 -34.73 -13.30
CA ALA A 311 -21.21 -33.42 -12.74
C ALA A 311 -21.48 -32.35 -13.85
N GLU A 312 -20.70 -32.38 -14.93
CA GLU A 312 -20.92 -31.58 -16.11
C GLU A 312 -22.27 -31.88 -16.76
N GLU A 313 -22.58 -33.16 -16.98
CA GLU A 313 -23.87 -33.61 -17.57
C GLU A 313 -25.05 -33.18 -16.67
N LEU A 314 -24.93 -33.30 -15.36
CA LEU A 314 -25.93 -32.83 -14.41
C LEU A 314 -26.11 -31.29 -14.54
N ALA A 315 -25.02 -30.54 -14.52
CA ALA A 315 -25.08 -29.08 -14.70
C ALA A 315 -25.75 -28.72 -16.02
N GLY A 316 -25.41 -29.36 -17.13
CA GLY A 316 -26.06 -29.16 -18.44
C GLY A 316 -27.56 -29.50 -18.41
N SER A 317 -27.96 -30.57 -17.72
CA SER A 317 -29.38 -30.92 -17.57
C SER A 317 -30.15 -29.85 -16.79
N LEU A 318 -29.52 -29.23 -15.79
CA LEU A 318 -30.13 -28.13 -15.04
C LEU A 318 -30.31 -26.86 -15.90
N VAL A 319 -29.35 -26.55 -16.78
CA VAL A 319 -29.50 -25.45 -17.77
C VAL A 319 -30.75 -25.67 -18.65
N GLU A 320 -30.92 -26.88 -19.20
CA GLU A 320 -32.08 -27.20 -20.04
C GLU A 320 -33.39 -27.11 -19.25
N ARG A 321 -33.42 -27.52 -17.99
CA ARG A 321 -34.60 -27.37 -17.13
C ARG A 321 -34.97 -25.93 -16.86
N VAL A 322 -33.97 -25.07 -16.56
CA VAL A 322 -34.20 -23.62 -16.38
C VAL A 322 -34.70 -23.00 -17.67
N ARG A 323 -34.09 -23.32 -18.85
CA ARG A 323 -34.55 -22.87 -20.17
C ARG A 323 -35.96 -23.35 -20.49
N GLY A 324 -36.33 -24.52 -19.96
CA GLY A 324 -37.67 -25.08 -20.02
C GLY A 324 -38.69 -24.42 -19.08
N GLY A 325 -38.28 -23.45 -18.30
CA GLY A 325 -39.15 -22.65 -17.42
C GLY A 325 -39.22 -23.14 -15.96
N GLU A 326 -38.36 -24.07 -15.56
CA GLU A 326 -38.26 -24.48 -14.16
C GLU A 326 -37.54 -23.41 -13.32
N ASP A 327 -37.97 -23.21 -12.06
CA ASP A 327 -37.44 -22.17 -11.22
C ASP A 327 -35.98 -22.42 -10.82
N PHE A 328 -35.09 -21.52 -11.19
CA PHE A 328 -33.66 -21.61 -10.91
C PHE A 328 -33.40 -21.75 -9.42
N GLY A 329 -34.10 -20.97 -8.58
CA GLY A 329 -33.93 -21.01 -7.13
C GLY A 329 -34.34 -22.34 -6.50
N ALA A 330 -35.40 -22.99 -7.05
CA ALA A 330 -35.80 -24.33 -6.62
C ALA A 330 -34.72 -25.36 -6.94
N LEU A 331 -34.13 -25.28 -8.16
CA LEU A 331 -33.02 -26.12 -8.57
C LEU A 331 -31.76 -25.89 -7.74
N ALA A 332 -31.45 -24.65 -7.43
CA ALA A 332 -30.31 -24.30 -6.59
C ALA A 332 -30.47 -24.92 -5.19
N ARG A 333 -31.64 -24.79 -4.57
CA ARG A 333 -31.92 -25.40 -3.25
C ARG A 333 -31.82 -26.92 -3.25
N GLN A 334 -32.13 -27.55 -4.39
CA GLN A 334 -32.13 -29.00 -4.52
C GLN A 334 -30.78 -29.60 -4.89
N TYR A 335 -30.00 -28.92 -5.72
CA TYR A 335 -28.84 -29.50 -6.39
C TYR A 335 -27.52 -28.77 -6.08
N SER A 336 -27.53 -27.53 -5.58
CA SER A 336 -26.30 -26.78 -5.38
C SER A 336 -25.51 -27.29 -4.19
N ASP A 337 -24.23 -27.58 -4.41
CA ASP A 337 -23.24 -27.89 -3.39
C ASP A 337 -22.63 -26.64 -2.72
N ASP A 338 -23.05 -25.45 -3.13
CA ASP A 338 -22.71 -24.22 -2.42
C ASP A 338 -23.68 -23.97 -1.27
N ILE A 339 -23.33 -24.46 -0.09
CA ILE A 339 -24.15 -24.37 1.12
C ILE A 339 -24.49 -22.89 1.47
N GLY A 340 -23.59 -21.96 1.10
CA GLY A 340 -23.75 -20.54 1.43
C GLY A 340 -24.93 -19.90 0.70
N SER A 341 -25.16 -20.23 -0.58
CA SER A 341 -26.20 -19.62 -1.41
C SER A 341 -27.37 -20.57 -1.72
N ALA A 342 -27.18 -21.88 -1.65
CA ALA A 342 -28.19 -22.85 -2.03
C ALA A 342 -29.55 -22.64 -1.34
N ALA A 343 -29.54 -22.39 -0.03
CA ALA A 343 -30.75 -22.19 0.77
C ALA A 343 -31.54 -20.94 0.31
N GLU A 344 -30.85 -19.95 -0.22
CA GLU A 344 -31.40 -18.70 -0.74
C GLU A 344 -31.64 -18.76 -2.25
N GLY A 345 -31.65 -19.96 -2.84
CA GLY A 345 -31.91 -20.15 -4.27
C GLY A 345 -30.71 -19.84 -5.17
N GLY A 346 -29.50 -19.95 -4.65
CA GLY A 346 -28.25 -19.66 -5.35
C GLY A 346 -27.86 -18.20 -5.43
N GLU A 347 -28.58 -17.31 -4.72
CA GLU A 347 -28.36 -15.86 -4.76
C GLU A 347 -26.99 -15.49 -4.17
N LEU A 348 -26.19 -14.75 -4.95
CA LEU A 348 -24.94 -14.11 -4.50
C LEU A 348 -25.12 -12.60 -4.35
N GLY A 349 -26.21 -12.04 -4.91
CA GLY A 349 -26.51 -10.63 -4.91
C GLY A 349 -25.54 -9.82 -5.79
N TRP A 350 -25.40 -8.51 -5.46
CA TRP A 350 -24.56 -7.59 -6.21
C TRP A 350 -23.09 -7.84 -5.92
N THR A 351 -22.34 -8.30 -6.92
CA THR A 351 -20.91 -8.58 -6.84
C THR A 351 -20.08 -7.50 -7.51
N ASN A 352 -18.88 -7.21 -6.95
CA ASN A 352 -17.92 -6.31 -7.57
C ASN A 352 -16.92 -7.11 -8.43
N PRO A 353 -16.30 -6.51 -9.45
CA PRO A 353 -15.18 -7.10 -10.16
C PRO A 353 -14.04 -7.51 -9.20
N GLY A 354 -13.46 -8.68 -9.41
CA GLY A 354 -12.38 -9.22 -8.58
C GLY A 354 -12.84 -9.93 -7.30
N GLN A 355 -14.14 -10.08 -7.07
CA GLN A 355 -14.68 -10.83 -5.92
C GLN A 355 -14.79 -12.33 -6.16
N MET A 356 -14.91 -12.74 -7.43
CA MET A 356 -15.10 -14.14 -7.81
C MET A 356 -13.82 -14.68 -8.45
N VAL A 357 -13.74 -16.01 -8.57
CA VAL A 357 -12.64 -16.65 -9.32
C VAL A 357 -12.72 -16.28 -10.80
N PRO A 358 -11.57 -16.25 -11.51
CA PRO A 358 -11.50 -15.73 -12.88
C PRO A 358 -12.50 -16.37 -13.86
N GLU A 359 -12.71 -17.68 -13.75
CA GLU A 359 -13.62 -18.43 -14.61
C GLU A 359 -15.08 -17.98 -14.39
N PHE A 360 -15.45 -17.72 -13.14
CA PHE A 360 -16.77 -17.24 -12.77
C PHE A 360 -16.99 -15.81 -13.28
N GLU A 361 -15.98 -14.92 -13.13
CA GLU A 361 -16.03 -13.56 -13.66
C GLU A 361 -16.14 -13.51 -15.18
N ALA A 362 -15.38 -14.38 -15.87
CA ALA A 362 -15.47 -14.47 -17.33
C ALA A 362 -16.88 -14.92 -17.79
N ALA A 363 -17.49 -15.88 -17.09
CA ALA A 363 -18.85 -16.31 -17.36
C ALA A 363 -19.87 -15.20 -17.09
N MET A 364 -19.76 -14.49 -15.95
CA MET A 364 -20.61 -13.34 -15.66
C MET A 364 -20.48 -12.23 -16.70
N ALA A 365 -19.25 -11.92 -17.14
CA ALA A 365 -19.01 -10.86 -18.11
C ALA A 365 -19.62 -11.15 -19.48
N SER A 366 -19.62 -12.42 -19.89
CA SER A 366 -20.13 -12.86 -21.21
C SER A 366 -21.64 -13.09 -21.26
N ALA A 367 -22.30 -13.37 -20.11
CA ALA A 367 -23.72 -13.66 -20.05
C ALA A 367 -24.57 -12.39 -20.25
N ASN A 368 -25.72 -12.51 -20.88
CA ASN A 368 -26.74 -11.44 -20.95
C ASN A 368 -27.61 -11.47 -19.68
N GLU A 369 -28.24 -10.34 -19.37
CA GLU A 369 -29.20 -10.27 -18.26
C GLU A 369 -30.40 -11.18 -18.52
N GLY A 370 -30.80 -11.97 -17.52
CA GLY A 370 -31.86 -12.97 -17.59
C GLY A 370 -31.48 -14.25 -18.31
N GLU A 371 -30.22 -14.42 -18.71
CA GLU A 371 -29.73 -15.60 -19.41
C GLU A 371 -28.95 -16.54 -18.41
N VAL A 372 -29.24 -17.83 -18.52
CA VAL A 372 -28.47 -18.88 -17.83
C VAL A 372 -27.32 -19.29 -18.74
N THR A 373 -26.10 -19.30 -18.17
CA THR A 373 -24.89 -19.70 -18.89
C THR A 373 -24.89 -21.20 -19.20
N GLU A 374 -24.09 -21.60 -20.21
CA GLU A 374 -23.64 -22.98 -20.30
C GLU A 374 -22.81 -23.35 -19.05
N PRO A 375 -22.73 -24.66 -18.70
CA PRO A 375 -21.89 -25.09 -17.62
C PRO A 375 -20.43 -24.68 -17.85
N PHE A 376 -19.78 -24.16 -16.82
CA PHE A 376 -18.36 -23.85 -16.84
C PHE A 376 -17.67 -24.39 -15.58
N ARG A 377 -16.38 -24.67 -15.69
CA ARG A 377 -15.60 -25.29 -14.63
C ARG A 377 -14.70 -24.28 -13.92
N SER A 378 -14.69 -24.35 -12.58
CA SER A 378 -13.70 -23.67 -11.74
C SER A 378 -12.97 -24.70 -10.85
N GLU A 379 -12.09 -24.25 -9.99
CA GLU A 379 -11.45 -25.08 -8.97
C GLU A 379 -12.45 -25.71 -7.98
N PHE A 380 -13.64 -25.14 -7.80
CA PHE A 380 -14.68 -25.62 -6.89
C PHE A 380 -15.58 -26.68 -7.51
N GLY A 381 -15.65 -26.79 -8.82
CA GLY A 381 -16.52 -27.69 -9.54
C GLY A 381 -17.15 -27.08 -10.78
N TRP A 382 -18.30 -27.63 -11.20
CA TRP A 382 -19.09 -27.15 -12.33
C TRP A 382 -20.14 -26.14 -11.87
N HIS A 383 -20.19 -25.00 -12.54
CA HIS A 383 -21.12 -23.93 -12.27
C HIS A 383 -22.07 -23.69 -13.43
N ILE A 384 -23.28 -23.28 -13.11
CA ILE A 384 -24.16 -22.53 -13.99
C ILE A 384 -24.56 -21.26 -13.26
N LEU A 385 -24.67 -20.15 -13.95
CA LEU A 385 -25.08 -18.89 -13.36
C LEU A 385 -26.13 -18.17 -14.22
N GLU A 386 -26.88 -17.31 -13.59
CA GLU A 386 -27.79 -16.38 -14.22
C GLU A 386 -27.48 -14.97 -13.75
N VAL A 387 -27.27 -14.06 -14.70
CA VAL A 387 -27.12 -12.63 -14.42
C VAL A 387 -28.49 -12.00 -14.33
N LYS A 388 -28.86 -11.49 -13.16
CA LYS A 388 -30.17 -10.86 -12.91
C LYS A 388 -30.19 -9.40 -13.32
N GLY A 389 -29.05 -8.71 -13.26
CA GLY A 389 -28.93 -7.31 -13.63
C GLY A 389 -27.52 -6.78 -13.48
N ARG A 390 -27.28 -5.59 -14.05
CA ARG A 390 -26.05 -4.83 -13.91
C ARG A 390 -26.37 -3.41 -13.49
N ARG A 391 -25.49 -2.82 -12.68
CA ARG A 391 -25.57 -1.41 -12.30
C ARG A 391 -24.21 -0.82 -12.12
N ASP A 392 -24.11 0.47 -12.31
CA ASP A 392 -22.96 1.24 -11.89
C ASP A 392 -23.26 1.82 -10.51
N LYS A 393 -22.47 1.44 -9.50
CA LYS A 393 -22.58 1.95 -8.13
C LYS A 393 -21.41 2.87 -7.85
N ASP A 394 -21.72 4.08 -7.40
CA ASP A 394 -20.72 5.02 -6.93
C ASP A 394 -20.22 4.62 -5.53
N PHE A 395 -18.92 4.40 -5.42
CA PHE A 395 -18.20 4.09 -4.19
C PHE A 395 -17.35 5.26 -3.69
N SER A 396 -17.41 6.42 -4.34
CA SER A 396 -16.59 7.58 -3.94
C SER A 396 -16.80 7.97 -2.48
N GLY A 397 -18.06 8.04 -2.05
CA GLY A 397 -18.39 8.34 -0.65
C GLY A 397 -17.87 7.29 0.34
N ASP A 398 -17.95 6.00 -0.02
CA ASP A 398 -17.43 4.92 0.84
C ASP A 398 -15.90 4.98 0.94
N ILE A 399 -15.21 5.30 -0.16
CA ILE A 399 -13.75 5.46 -0.20
C ILE A 399 -13.33 6.65 0.65
N GLN A 400 -13.97 7.81 0.51
CA GLN A 400 -13.71 9.01 1.29
C GLN A 400 -13.92 8.75 2.79
N ARG A 401 -15.02 8.10 3.16
CA ARG A 401 -15.30 7.72 4.55
C ARG A 401 -14.25 6.78 5.13
N ASN A 402 -13.81 5.80 4.35
CA ASN A 402 -12.74 4.87 4.79
C ASN A 402 -11.40 5.60 4.94
N GLN A 403 -11.07 6.52 4.04
CA GLN A 403 -9.85 7.34 4.12
C GLN A 403 -9.86 8.19 5.40
N VAL A 404 -10.96 8.89 5.66
CA VAL A 404 -11.15 9.69 6.88
C VAL A 404 -11.14 8.81 8.13
N ALA A 405 -11.80 7.65 8.11
CA ALA A 405 -11.79 6.72 9.24
C ALA A 405 -10.38 6.22 9.56
N ASN A 406 -9.55 5.95 8.52
CA ASN A 406 -8.16 5.56 8.71
C ASN A 406 -7.33 6.70 9.30
N TYR A 407 -7.53 7.92 8.82
CA TYR A 407 -6.86 9.12 9.34
C TYR A 407 -7.22 9.36 10.82
N ILE A 408 -8.50 9.38 11.17
CA ILE A 408 -8.95 9.54 12.57
C ILE A 408 -8.40 8.40 13.44
N ARG A 409 -8.34 7.17 12.91
CA ARG A 409 -7.77 6.02 13.63
C ARG A 409 -6.31 6.22 13.95
N GLU A 410 -5.52 6.72 13.01
CA GLU A 410 -4.10 7.00 13.22
C GLU A 410 -3.90 8.10 14.27
N GLN A 411 -4.66 9.19 14.19
CA GLN A 411 -4.63 10.26 15.19
C GLN A 411 -4.95 9.72 16.60
N LYS A 412 -6.06 9.02 16.73
CA LYS A 412 -6.46 8.41 18.00
C LYS A 412 -5.45 7.37 18.49
N TYR A 413 -4.80 6.64 17.57
CA TYR A 413 -3.80 5.65 17.95
C TYR A 413 -2.63 6.30 18.66
N GLN A 414 -2.12 7.41 18.18
CA GLN A 414 -0.99 8.11 18.81
C GLN A 414 -1.40 8.65 20.21
N GLU A 415 -2.56 9.26 20.33
CA GLU A 415 -3.06 9.77 21.61
C GLU A 415 -3.27 8.64 22.65
N GLU A 416 -3.90 7.56 22.23
CA GLU A 416 -4.16 6.39 23.09
C GLU A 416 -2.86 5.65 23.44
N LEU A 417 -1.90 5.58 22.50
CA LEU A 417 -0.58 5.00 22.77
C LEU A 417 0.16 5.80 23.84
N ASP A 418 0.20 7.13 23.71
CA ASP A 418 0.85 7.99 24.71
C ASP A 418 0.17 7.89 26.07
N ALA A 419 -1.15 7.83 26.11
CA ALA A 419 -1.91 7.65 27.34
C ALA A 419 -1.62 6.29 27.97
N TRP A 420 -1.59 5.23 27.15
CA TRP A 420 -1.30 3.87 27.61
C TRP A 420 0.14 3.73 28.10
N LEU A 421 1.12 4.31 27.39
CA LEU A 421 2.54 4.29 27.80
C LEU A 421 2.74 5.00 29.16
N ARG A 422 2.11 6.17 29.35
CA ARG A 422 2.13 6.85 30.65
C ARG A 422 1.54 5.98 31.75
N LYS A 423 0.39 5.36 31.48
CA LYS A 423 -0.29 4.49 32.43
C LYS A 423 0.58 3.31 32.85
N ILE A 424 1.12 2.55 31.92
CA ILE A 424 1.97 1.39 32.25
C ILE A 424 3.25 1.80 32.98
N ARG A 425 3.79 3.00 32.68
CA ARG A 425 4.97 3.57 33.36
C ARG A 425 4.65 3.94 34.81
N GLU A 426 3.44 4.48 35.08
CA GLU A 426 2.97 4.82 36.43
C GLU A 426 2.64 3.56 37.27
N GLU A 427 2.15 2.50 36.64
CA GLU A 427 1.79 1.24 37.29
C GLU A 427 3.00 0.36 37.61
N ALA A 428 4.11 0.50 36.88
CA ALA A 428 5.32 -0.29 37.07
C ALA A 428 6.15 0.19 38.28
N PHE A 429 6.74 -0.75 38.98
CA PHE A 429 7.79 -0.44 39.99
C PHE A 429 9.09 -0.09 39.26
N VAL A 430 9.58 1.13 39.44
CA VAL A 430 10.86 1.58 38.85
C VAL A 430 11.70 2.25 39.90
N ASP A 431 12.94 1.75 40.06
CA ASP A 431 13.96 2.28 40.99
C ASP A 431 15.24 2.60 40.19
N ILE A 432 15.48 3.88 39.93
CA ILE A 432 16.67 4.39 39.23
C ILE A 432 17.79 4.58 40.25
N LYS A 433 19.01 4.05 39.96
CA LYS A 433 20.15 4.02 40.90
C LYS A 433 21.08 5.20 40.68
#